data_68eb43a5a7c938a0f34805034288ffd2
#
_entry.id   68eb43a5a7c938a0f34805034288ffd2
#
_cell.length_a   1.000
_cell.length_b   1.000
_cell.length_c   1.000
_cell.angle_alpha   90.00
_cell.angle_beta   90.00
_cell.angle_gamma   90.00
#
_symmetry.space_group_name_H-M   'P 1'
#
loop_
_entity.id
_entity.type
_entity.pdbx_description
1 polymer ?
#
loop_
_entity_poly.entity_id
_entity_poly.type
_entity_poly.pdbx_seq_one_letter_code
_entity_poly.pdbx_strand_id
1 'polypeptide(L)'
;MHIVVCIKQVPDSAQIRVHPVTNTIMRQGVPTIINPYDLFALEAALELRDKFGGEVTVLTMGPPSAEDSLRKALTFGADRAVLLTDRFFAGADTLATTYALATAIRKIGTTFGEPDIVFAGKQTIDGDTAQVGPGVAKRLGLLQLTYVAKIGKLDLAARTIEAERRSEGGVQVLQTQLPCLITMLEGTNEIRRGAMVDALRAARAKVVVWSAKDAGVEDISKCGLKGSPTIVKRVFAPPPRAEKAAFVNPGELPPADALIAELFKRQPKLEGELVALSRGF
;
A
#
# COMPACT_ATOMS: atom_id res chain seq x y z
N MET A 1 -8.28 -5.96 21.58
CA MET A 1 -7.21 -5.98 20.56
C MET A 1 -7.04 -4.58 20.00
N HIS A 2 -5.79 -4.11 19.81
CA HIS A 2 -5.52 -2.82 19.20
C HIS A 2 -4.78 -3.03 17.87
N ILE A 3 -5.31 -2.46 16.80
CA ILE A 3 -4.74 -2.57 15.45
C ILE A 3 -4.35 -1.18 14.97
N VAL A 4 -3.13 -1.03 14.45
CA VAL A 4 -2.68 0.20 13.78
C VAL A 4 -2.60 -0.05 12.29
N VAL A 5 -3.19 0.82 11.48
CA VAL A 5 -3.12 0.75 10.01
C VAL A 5 -2.38 1.96 9.48
N CYS A 6 -1.24 1.73 8.84
CA CYS A 6 -0.52 2.77 8.12
C CYS A 6 -1.18 2.98 6.76
N ILE A 7 -1.62 4.20 6.48
CA ILE A 7 -2.18 4.59 5.17
C ILE A 7 -1.38 5.74 4.58
N LYS A 8 -1.39 5.87 3.26
CA LYS A 8 -0.76 6.99 2.56
C LYS A 8 -1.75 7.70 1.65
N GLN A 9 -1.73 9.03 1.72
CA GLN A 9 -2.34 9.84 0.68
C GLN A 9 -1.44 9.85 -0.55
N VAL A 10 -1.99 9.48 -1.70
CA VAL A 10 -1.28 9.44 -2.98
C VAL A 10 -2.05 10.24 -4.04
N PRO A 11 -1.37 10.80 -5.04
CA PRO A 11 -2.07 11.34 -6.21
C PRO A 11 -2.87 10.23 -6.92
N ASP A 12 -4.04 10.57 -7.42
CA ASP A 12 -4.79 9.66 -8.29
C ASP A 12 -3.98 9.44 -9.58
N SER A 13 -3.43 8.23 -9.74
CA SER A 13 -2.51 7.87 -10.83
C SER A 13 -3.13 8.04 -12.22
N ALA A 14 -4.46 7.92 -12.34
CA ALA A 14 -5.17 8.14 -13.58
C ALA A 14 -5.10 9.58 -14.08
N GLN A 15 -4.75 10.54 -13.22
CA GLN A 15 -4.75 11.97 -13.52
C GLN A 15 -3.37 12.63 -13.39
N ILE A 16 -2.31 11.86 -13.16
CA ILE A 16 -0.96 12.40 -13.04
C ILE A 16 -0.52 12.98 -14.38
N ARG A 17 -0.13 14.28 -14.37
CA ARG A 17 0.47 14.99 -15.50
C ARG A 17 1.88 15.42 -15.15
N VAL A 18 2.77 15.30 -16.11
CA VAL A 18 4.14 15.84 -16.00
C VAL A 18 4.14 17.23 -16.61
N HIS A 19 4.70 18.19 -15.89
CA HIS A 19 4.82 19.56 -16.39
C HIS A 19 5.80 19.58 -17.59
N PRO A 20 5.39 20.10 -18.77
CA PRO A 20 6.16 19.92 -20.02
C PRO A 20 7.51 20.66 -20.01
N VAL A 21 7.64 21.71 -19.20
CA VAL A 21 8.88 22.51 -19.13
C VAL A 21 9.78 22.06 -18.00
N THR A 22 9.24 21.85 -16.80
CA THR A 22 10.04 21.52 -15.60
C THR A 22 10.27 20.02 -15.43
N ASN A 23 9.58 19.18 -16.19
CA ASN A 23 9.60 17.71 -16.05
C ASN A 23 9.33 17.23 -14.61
N THR A 24 8.50 17.96 -13.89
CA THR A 24 8.06 17.59 -12.53
C THR A 24 6.62 17.12 -12.56
N ILE A 25 6.25 16.22 -11.64
CA ILE A 25 4.85 15.82 -11.46
C ILE A 25 4.06 17.06 -11.01
N MET A 26 3.03 17.39 -11.78
CA MET A 26 2.07 18.44 -11.42
C MET A 26 1.19 17.91 -10.29
N ARG A 27 1.52 18.25 -9.06
CA ARG A 27 0.75 17.84 -7.87
C ARG A 27 -0.41 18.79 -7.58
N GLN A 28 -0.31 20.04 -8.02
CA GLN A 28 -1.39 21.02 -7.84
C GLN A 28 -2.57 20.69 -8.77
N GLY A 29 -3.76 20.58 -8.19
CA GLY A 29 -4.99 20.29 -8.93
C GLY A 29 -5.18 18.81 -9.30
N VAL A 30 -4.29 17.89 -8.88
CA VAL A 30 -4.51 16.45 -9.02
C VAL A 30 -5.26 15.98 -7.79
N PRO A 31 -6.41 15.31 -7.94
CA PRO A 31 -7.11 14.68 -6.82
C PRO A 31 -6.17 13.71 -6.09
N THR A 32 -6.34 13.65 -4.78
CA THR A 32 -5.60 12.69 -3.95
C THR A 32 -6.56 11.65 -3.38
N ILE A 33 -6.07 10.44 -3.25
CA ILE A 33 -6.82 9.29 -2.73
C ILE A 33 -6.02 8.58 -1.64
N ILE A 34 -6.68 7.75 -0.84
CA ILE A 34 -5.99 6.75 -0.03
C ILE A 34 -5.35 5.76 -1.01
N ASN A 35 -4.10 5.40 -0.78
CA ASN A 35 -3.42 4.38 -1.57
C ASN A 35 -4.28 3.09 -1.64
N PRO A 36 -4.57 2.56 -2.83
CA PRO A 36 -5.47 1.41 -2.98
C PRO A 36 -5.06 0.18 -2.15
N TYR A 37 -3.77 -0.12 -2.06
CA TYR A 37 -3.29 -1.23 -1.22
C TYR A 37 -3.58 -1.04 0.27
N ASP A 38 -3.57 0.21 0.74
CA ASP A 38 -3.84 0.52 2.15
C ASP A 38 -5.33 0.38 2.48
N LEU A 39 -6.22 0.49 1.49
CA LEU A 39 -7.65 0.22 1.69
C LEU A 39 -7.89 -1.26 2.00
N PHE A 40 -7.17 -2.20 1.35
CA PHE A 40 -7.26 -3.62 1.68
C PHE A 40 -6.72 -3.92 3.07
N ALA A 41 -5.65 -3.22 3.47
CA ALA A 41 -5.10 -3.31 4.82
C ALA A 41 -6.08 -2.79 5.88
N LEU A 42 -6.74 -1.66 5.60
CA LEU A 42 -7.75 -1.09 6.47
C LEU A 42 -8.96 -2.02 6.62
N GLU A 43 -9.47 -2.58 5.52
CA GLU A 43 -10.60 -3.51 5.55
C GLU A 43 -10.26 -4.76 6.37
N ALA A 44 -9.08 -5.38 6.15
CA ALA A 44 -8.64 -6.53 6.94
C ALA A 44 -8.59 -6.22 8.45
N ALA A 45 -8.13 -5.03 8.82
CA ALA A 45 -8.12 -4.58 10.20
C ALA A 45 -9.54 -4.42 10.78
N LEU A 46 -10.44 -3.85 9.99
CA LEU A 46 -11.84 -3.66 10.39
C LEU A 46 -12.58 -4.99 10.52
N GLU A 47 -12.36 -5.94 9.61
CA GLU A 47 -12.92 -7.31 9.70
C GLU A 47 -12.45 -8.03 10.97
N LEU A 48 -11.16 -7.92 11.32
CA LEU A 48 -10.63 -8.50 12.56
C LEU A 48 -11.24 -7.84 13.80
N ARG A 49 -11.33 -6.50 13.82
CA ARG A 49 -11.98 -5.78 14.91
C ARG A 49 -13.45 -6.18 15.07
N ASP A 50 -14.19 -6.27 13.97
CA ASP A 50 -15.61 -6.62 13.99
C ASP A 50 -15.84 -8.04 14.52
N LYS A 51 -14.91 -8.96 14.24
CA LYS A 51 -14.98 -10.35 14.70
C LYS A 51 -14.49 -10.57 16.12
N PHE A 52 -13.43 -9.90 16.53
CA PHE A 52 -12.73 -10.17 17.79
C PHE A 52 -12.82 -9.04 18.82
N GLY A 53 -13.41 -7.91 18.46
CA GLY A 53 -13.46 -6.70 19.27
C GLY A 53 -12.13 -5.94 19.27
N GLY A 54 -12.18 -4.75 19.83
CA GLY A 54 -11.01 -3.87 19.95
C GLY A 54 -11.16 -2.55 19.20
N GLU A 55 -10.04 -1.93 18.84
CA GLU A 55 -9.98 -0.63 18.19
C GLU A 55 -9.01 -0.63 17.00
N VAL A 56 -9.35 0.14 15.96
CA VAL A 56 -8.51 0.39 14.78
C VAL A 56 -8.08 1.85 14.76
N THR A 57 -6.77 2.09 14.88
CA THR A 57 -6.16 3.41 14.74
C THR A 57 -5.50 3.53 13.37
N VAL A 58 -5.91 4.51 12.56
CA VAL A 58 -5.24 4.82 11.29
C VAL A 58 -4.16 5.87 11.49
N LEU A 59 -3.00 5.63 10.90
CA LEU A 59 -1.82 6.52 10.95
C LEU A 59 -1.40 6.90 9.54
N THR A 60 -1.17 8.19 9.31
CA THR A 60 -0.49 8.66 8.09
C THR A 60 0.60 9.67 8.42
N MET A 61 1.68 9.65 7.64
CA MET A 61 2.70 10.69 7.64
C MET A 61 2.55 11.50 6.35
N GLY A 62 2.32 12.79 6.48
CA GLY A 62 2.12 13.63 5.30
C GLY A 62 1.96 15.11 5.63
N PRO A 63 1.69 15.93 4.60
CA PRO A 63 1.32 17.33 4.78
C PRO A 63 -0.05 17.42 5.50
N PRO A 64 -0.44 18.60 6.01
CA PRO A 64 -1.74 18.79 6.65
C PRO A 64 -2.94 18.31 5.82
N SER A 65 -2.87 18.39 4.50
CA SER A 65 -3.92 17.89 3.59
C SER A 65 -4.12 16.37 3.65
N ALA A 66 -3.17 15.60 4.20
CA ALA A 66 -3.35 14.16 4.40
C ALA A 66 -4.42 13.82 5.45
N GLU A 67 -4.89 14.82 6.22
CA GLU A 67 -6.05 14.69 7.08
C GLU A 67 -7.30 14.22 6.32
N ASP A 68 -7.48 14.61 5.07
CA ASP A 68 -8.62 14.19 4.24
C ASP A 68 -8.68 12.66 4.08
N SER A 69 -7.52 12.02 3.90
CA SER A 69 -7.42 10.57 3.82
C SER A 69 -7.74 9.90 5.15
N LEU A 70 -7.34 10.49 6.26
CA LEU A 70 -7.69 10.00 7.61
C LEU A 70 -9.19 10.13 7.87
N ARG A 71 -9.79 11.25 7.52
CA ARG A 71 -11.24 11.45 7.63
C ARG A 71 -12.00 10.44 6.77
N LYS A 72 -11.50 10.16 5.56
CA LYS A 72 -12.06 9.11 4.72
C LYS A 72 -11.96 7.74 5.38
N ALA A 73 -10.81 7.38 5.98
CA ALA A 73 -10.65 6.12 6.70
C ALA A 73 -11.60 6.00 7.91
N LEU A 74 -11.86 7.10 8.63
CA LEU A 74 -12.86 7.14 9.68
C LEU A 74 -14.28 6.87 9.15
N THR A 75 -14.62 7.27 7.92
CA THR A 75 -15.93 6.95 7.32
C THR A 75 -16.07 5.47 6.97
N PHE A 76 -14.98 4.74 6.79
CA PHE A 76 -15.00 3.28 6.64
C PHE A 76 -15.16 2.53 7.97
N GLY A 77 -15.04 3.22 9.09
CA GLY A 77 -15.28 2.65 10.40
C GLY A 77 -14.05 2.61 11.32
N ALA A 78 -12.90 3.16 10.94
CA ALA A 78 -11.77 3.29 11.85
C ALA A 78 -12.16 4.10 13.10
N ASP A 79 -11.60 3.75 14.25
CA ASP A 79 -11.99 4.33 15.54
C ASP A 79 -11.22 5.61 15.86
N ARG A 80 -9.96 5.67 15.47
CA ARG A 80 -9.05 6.79 15.74
C ARG A 80 -8.17 7.11 14.54
N ALA A 81 -7.82 8.36 14.37
CA ALA A 81 -6.96 8.85 13.31
C ALA A 81 -5.80 9.69 13.88
N VAL A 82 -4.60 9.40 13.41
CA VAL A 82 -3.37 10.09 13.79
C VAL A 82 -2.65 10.60 12.54
N LEU A 83 -2.43 11.92 12.49
CA LEU A 83 -1.66 12.60 11.46
C LEU A 83 -0.27 12.94 12.02
N LEU A 84 0.76 12.36 11.44
CA LEU A 84 2.14 12.73 11.69
C LEU A 84 2.57 13.78 10.64
N THR A 85 2.68 15.04 11.04
CA THR A 85 2.98 16.14 10.11
C THR A 85 3.98 17.11 10.69
N ASP A 86 5.07 17.30 9.95
CA ASP A 86 6.11 18.29 10.25
C ASP A 86 6.92 18.57 8.98
N ARG A 87 7.51 19.76 8.87
CA ARG A 87 8.45 20.09 7.79
C ARG A 87 9.67 19.19 7.76
N PHE A 88 10.05 18.65 8.93
CA PHE A 88 11.16 17.72 9.04
C PHE A 88 10.93 16.39 8.35
N PHE A 89 9.69 16.01 8.04
CA PHE A 89 9.38 14.77 7.32
C PHE A 89 9.37 14.93 5.79
N ALA A 90 9.44 16.16 5.28
CA ALA A 90 9.36 16.42 3.85
C ALA A 90 10.52 15.78 3.08
N GLY A 91 10.23 15.17 1.94
CA GLY A 91 11.22 14.54 1.06
C GLY A 91 11.81 13.22 1.59
N ALA A 92 11.18 12.61 2.59
CA ALA A 92 11.61 11.33 3.15
C ALA A 92 11.57 10.21 2.09
N ASP A 93 12.66 9.45 2.00
CA ASP A 93 12.65 8.16 1.33
C ASP A 93 12.06 7.06 2.24
N THR A 94 12.12 5.80 1.82
CA THR A 94 11.57 4.68 2.61
C THR A 94 12.27 4.52 3.97
N LEU A 95 13.57 4.77 4.04
CA LEU A 95 14.33 4.61 5.29
C LEU A 95 13.92 5.67 6.32
N ALA A 96 13.88 6.94 5.93
CA ALA A 96 13.46 8.05 6.78
C ALA A 96 11.97 7.94 7.16
N THR A 97 11.12 7.54 6.21
CA THR A 97 9.69 7.29 6.45
C THR A 97 9.48 6.22 7.52
N THR A 98 10.20 5.09 7.44
CA THR A 98 10.05 4.01 8.43
C THR A 98 10.49 4.43 9.82
N TYR A 99 11.47 5.32 9.95
CA TYR A 99 11.89 5.86 11.24
C TYR A 99 10.78 6.70 11.87
N ALA A 100 10.20 7.62 11.12
CA ALA A 100 9.13 8.47 11.61
C ALA A 100 7.87 7.68 11.97
N LEU A 101 7.44 6.74 11.11
CA LEU A 101 6.28 5.89 11.37
C LEU A 101 6.47 4.98 12.57
N ALA A 102 7.63 4.32 12.71
CA ALA A 102 7.91 3.48 13.86
C ALA A 102 7.90 4.28 15.17
N THR A 103 8.42 5.51 15.15
CA THR A 103 8.36 6.41 16.32
C THR A 103 6.91 6.78 16.66
N ALA A 104 6.09 7.11 15.66
CA ALA A 104 4.68 7.40 15.87
C ALA A 104 3.90 6.18 16.39
N ILE A 105 4.20 4.96 15.91
CA ILE A 105 3.55 3.73 16.39
C ILE A 105 3.92 3.46 17.85
N ARG A 106 5.17 3.64 18.27
CA ARG A 106 5.54 3.58 19.70
C ARG A 106 4.76 4.61 20.53
N LYS A 107 4.61 5.82 20.01
CA LYS A 107 3.81 6.87 20.66
C LYS A 107 2.33 6.49 20.74
N ILE A 108 1.77 5.85 19.72
CA ILE A 108 0.43 5.28 19.74
C ILE A 108 0.33 4.25 20.88
N GLY A 109 1.29 3.33 20.97
CA GLY A 109 1.35 2.31 22.01
C GLY A 109 1.30 2.91 23.41
N THR A 110 2.14 3.91 23.68
CA THR A 110 2.18 4.57 25.01
C THR A 110 0.97 5.44 25.29
N THR A 111 0.23 5.90 24.28
CA THR A 111 -0.89 6.85 24.45
C THR A 111 -2.24 6.15 24.44
N PHE A 112 -2.42 5.12 23.62
CA PHE A 112 -3.72 4.49 23.37
C PHE A 112 -3.72 2.98 23.62
N GLY A 113 -2.58 2.40 23.97
CA GLY A 113 -2.37 0.97 24.17
C GLY A 113 -1.50 0.34 23.06
N GLU A 114 -0.69 -0.63 23.47
CA GLU A 114 0.24 -1.31 22.55
C GLU A 114 -0.50 -2.02 21.41
N PRO A 115 -0.06 -1.84 20.15
CA PRO A 115 -0.66 -2.53 19.03
C PRO A 115 -0.38 -4.04 19.06
N ASP A 116 -1.42 -4.84 18.89
CA ASP A 116 -1.27 -6.28 18.63
C ASP A 116 -0.88 -6.55 17.18
N ILE A 117 -1.43 -5.76 16.25
CA ILE A 117 -1.15 -5.92 14.82
C ILE A 117 -0.94 -4.53 14.20
N VAL A 118 0.09 -4.42 13.38
CA VAL A 118 0.30 -3.26 12.49
C VAL A 118 0.03 -3.71 11.06
N PHE A 119 -0.90 -3.06 10.38
CA PHE A 119 -1.17 -3.27 8.97
C PHE A 119 -0.60 -2.16 8.09
N ALA A 120 -0.22 -2.52 6.88
CA ALA A 120 0.07 -1.62 5.78
C ALA A 120 -0.34 -2.27 4.45
N GLY A 121 -0.54 -1.49 3.42
CA GLY A 121 -0.58 -2.03 2.06
C GLY A 121 0.79 -2.59 1.66
N LYS A 122 0.82 -3.52 0.71
CA LYS A 122 2.06 -4.06 0.15
C LYS A 122 3.03 -2.95 -0.26
N GLN A 123 2.52 -1.94 -0.95
CA GLN A 123 3.28 -0.82 -1.51
C GLN A 123 2.37 0.36 -1.78
N THR A 124 2.92 1.47 -2.26
CA THR A 124 2.14 2.63 -2.71
C THR A 124 2.24 2.78 -4.22
N ILE A 125 1.16 3.23 -4.87
CA ILE A 125 1.10 3.39 -6.34
C ILE A 125 2.00 4.51 -6.88
N ASP A 126 2.49 5.39 -6.02
CA ASP A 126 3.39 6.50 -6.39
C ASP A 126 4.88 6.19 -6.15
N GLY A 127 5.20 5.14 -5.42
CA GLY A 127 6.57 4.81 -5.07
C GLY A 127 7.00 3.38 -5.40
N ASP A 128 6.08 2.42 -5.38
CA ASP A 128 6.23 1.00 -5.77
C ASP A 128 7.39 0.23 -5.10
N THR A 129 7.86 0.68 -3.92
CA THR A 129 9.05 0.10 -3.30
C THR A 129 8.77 -1.14 -2.45
N ALA A 130 7.57 -1.27 -1.91
CA ALA A 130 7.17 -2.32 -0.95
C ALA A 130 8.08 -2.42 0.31
N GLN A 131 8.83 -1.36 0.65
CA GLN A 131 9.85 -1.38 1.71
C GLN A 131 9.37 -0.81 3.05
N VAL A 132 8.33 0.04 3.03
CA VAL A 132 7.91 0.78 4.25
C VAL A 132 7.39 -0.17 5.32
N GLY A 133 6.49 -1.11 5.00
CA GLY A 133 6.00 -2.11 5.95
C GLY A 133 7.14 -2.89 6.62
N PRO A 134 7.96 -3.61 5.84
CA PRO A 134 9.13 -4.34 6.37
C PRO A 134 10.08 -3.47 7.18
N GLY A 135 10.34 -2.25 6.75
CA GLY A 135 11.20 -1.31 7.46
C GLY A 135 10.63 -0.86 8.81
N VAL A 136 9.32 -0.65 8.90
CA VAL A 136 8.62 -0.37 10.17
C VAL A 136 8.71 -1.59 11.10
N ALA A 137 8.44 -2.80 10.60
CA ALA A 137 8.55 -4.03 11.37
C ALA A 137 9.95 -4.19 11.97
N LYS A 138 11.00 -4.02 11.15
CA LYS A 138 12.39 -4.11 11.61
C LYS A 138 12.70 -3.09 12.72
N ARG A 139 12.22 -1.86 12.60
CA ARG A 139 12.47 -0.79 13.58
C ARG A 139 11.71 -1.00 14.89
N LEU A 140 10.55 -1.65 14.82
CA LEU A 140 9.75 -1.99 16.01
C LEU A 140 10.14 -3.34 16.62
N GLY A 141 10.98 -4.13 15.98
CA GLY A 141 11.32 -5.50 16.40
C GLY A 141 10.16 -6.48 16.24
N LEU A 142 9.22 -6.19 15.34
CA LEU A 142 8.06 -7.04 15.07
C LEU A 142 8.39 -8.15 14.09
N LEU A 143 7.76 -9.31 14.31
CA LEU A 143 7.64 -10.34 13.28
C LEU A 143 6.78 -9.80 12.14
N GLN A 144 6.98 -10.30 10.90
CA GLN A 144 6.25 -9.76 9.76
C GLN A 144 5.78 -10.84 8.78
N LEU A 145 4.57 -10.63 8.25
CA LEU A 145 3.99 -11.38 7.15
C LEU A 145 3.76 -10.42 5.99
N THR A 146 4.46 -10.63 4.89
CA THR A 146 4.39 -9.75 3.73
C THR A 146 3.69 -10.43 2.56
N TYR A 147 3.10 -9.63 1.64
CA TYR A 147 2.39 -10.13 0.48
C TYR A 147 1.20 -11.03 0.86
N VAL A 148 0.50 -10.67 1.94
CA VAL A 148 -0.61 -11.44 2.46
C VAL A 148 -1.83 -11.28 1.55
N ALA A 149 -2.36 -12.42 1.11
CA ALA A 149 -3.54 -12.52 0.27
C ALA A 149 -4.80 -12.84 1.10
N LYS A 150 -4.64 -13.44 2.28
CA LYS A 150 -5.78 -13.78 3.14
C LYS A 150 -5.32 -13.93 4.59
N ILE A 151 -6.11 -13.38 5.50
CA ILE A 151 -5.94 -13.63 6.93
C ILE A 151 -6.66 -14.94 7.26
N GLY A 152 -5.91 -15.87 7.85
CA GLY A 152 -6.42 -17.15 8.30
C GLY A 152 -6.96 -17.10 9.74
N LYS A 153 -6.48 -18.02 10.58
CA LYS A 153 -6.91 -18.12 11.97
C LYS A 153 -6.17 -17.08 12.84
N LEU A 154 -6.93 -16.31 13.62
CA LEU A 154 -6.39 -15.51 14.72
C LEU A 154 -6.79 -16.19 16.04
N ASP A 155 -5.81 -16.43 16.89
CA ASP A 155 -5.98 -16.98 18.24
C ASP A 155 -5.43 -15.96 19.25
N LEU A 156 -6.34 -15.23 19.90
CA LEU A 156 -5.98 -14.19 20.86
C LEU A 156 -5.42 -14.77 22.17
N ALA A 157 -5.85 -15.97 22.55
CA ALA A 157 -5.37 -16.61 23.77
C ALA A 157 -3.92 -17.13 23.58
N ALA A 158 -3.64 -17.76 22.44
CA ALA A 158 -2.30 -18.21 22.06
C ALA A 158 -1.43 -17.07 21.50
N ARG A 159 -2.01 -15.89 21.26
CA ARG A 159 -1.36 -14.73 20.61
C ARG A 159 -0.70 -15.10 19.28
N THR A 160 -1.42 -15.83 18.42
CA THR A 160 -0.93 -16.27 17.10
C THR A 160 -1.88 -15.88 16.01
N ILE A 161 -1.32 -15.60 14.83
CA ILE A 161 -2.07 -15.34 13.60
C ILE A 161 -1.50 -16.14 12.45
N GLU A 162 -2.40 -16.73 11.66
CA GLU A 162 -2.09 -17.45 10.43
C GLU A 162 -2.50 -16.59 9.22
N ALA A 163 -1.71 -16.63 8.16
CA ALA A 163 -2.02 -15.93 6.91
C ALA A 163 -1.51 -16.70 5.69
N GLU A 164 -2.25 -16.56 4.61
CA GLU A 164 -1.85 -17.03 3.29
C GLU A 164 -1.14 -15.87 2.57
N ARG A 165 0.09 -16.11 2.13
CA ARG A 165 0.86 -15.12 1.35
C ARG A 165 1.13 -15.60 -0.06
N ARG A 166 1.17 -14.68 -1.01
CA ARG A 166 1.64 -14.96 -2.37
C ARG A 166 3.16 -15.09 -2.39
N SER A 167 3.65 -16.13 -3.04
CA SER A 167 5.07 -16.40 -3.24
C SER A 167 5.32 -16.82 -4.69
N GLU A 168 6.58 -16.88 -5.12
CA GLU A 168 6.93 -17.48 -6.40
C GLU A 168 6.51 -18.95 -6.40
N GLY A 169 5.76 -19.34 -7.43
CA GLY A 169 5.26 -20.71 -7.57
C GLY A 169 4.01 -21.06 -6.76
N GLY A 170 3.36 -20.10 -6.05
CA GLY A 170 2.10 -20.39 -5.40
C GLY A 170 1.80 -19.60 -4.14
N VAL A 171 1.11 -20.25 -3.19
CA VAL A 171 0.68 -19.68 -1.92
C VAL A 171 1.38 -20.41 -0.78
N GLN A 172 1.83 -19.65 0.21
CA GLN A 172 2.39 -20.17 1.46
C GLN A 172 1.46 -19.83 2.62
N VAL A 173 1.15 -20.81 3.45
CA VAL A 173 0.43 -20.60 4.71
C VAL A 173 1.48 -20.47 5.82
N LEU A 174 1.49 -19.32 6.48
CA LEU A 174 2.45 -19.02 7.54
C LEU A 174 1.71 -18.64 8.83
N GLN A 175 2.29 -19.02 9.96
CA GLN A 175 1.83 -18.60 11.28
C GLN A 175 2.91 -17.78 11.97
N THR A 176 2.50 -16.74 12.70
CA THR A 176 3.40 -15.94 13.53
C THR A 176 2.77 -15.57 14.86
N GLN A 177 3.60 -15.08 15.78
CA GLN A 177 3.15 -14.56 17.07
C GLN A 177 2.83 -13.07 16.98
N LEU A 178 1.91 -12.62 17.83
CA LEU A 178 1.62 -11.21 18.09
C LEU A 178 2.58 -10.66 19.16
N PRO A 179 3.01 -9.40 19.06
CA PRO A 179 2.63 -8.44 18.03
C PRO A 179 3.37 -8.68 16.72
N CYS A 180 2.69 -8.39 15.59
CA CYS A 180 3.29 -8.55 14.28
C CYS A 180 2.89 -7.42 13.31
N LEU A 181 3.62 -7.33 12.17
CA LEU A 181 3.25 -6.45 11.06
C LEU A 181 2.84 -7.27 9.84
N ILE A 182 1.76 -6.85 9.20
CA ILE A 182 1.20 -7.52 8.02
C ILE A 182 1.09 -6.53 6.86
N THR A 183 1.56 -6.94 5.66
CA THR A 183 1.32 -6.16 4.44
C THR A 183 0.35 -6.88 3.52
N MET A 184 -0.74 -6.19 3.15
CA MET A 184 -1.84 -6.75 2.36
C MET A 184 -1.65 -6.51 0.87
N LEU A 185 -1.99 -7.52 0.08
CA LEU A 185 -2.11 -7.42 -1.37
C LEU A 185 -3.44 -6.78 -1.79
N GLU A 186 -3.50 -6.41 -3.07
CA GLU A 186 -4.74 -6.00 -3.73
C GLU A 186 -5.70 -7.19 -3.95
N GLY A 187 -7.01 -6.91 -3.96
CA GLY A 187 -8.05 -7.89 -4.27
C GLY A 187 -8.21 -8.99 -3.21
N THR A 188 -7.81 -8.72 -1.97
CA THR A 188 -7.80 -9.71 -0.89
C THR A 188 -9.10 -9.75 -0.10
N ASN A 189 -9.87 -8.68 -0.15
CA ASN A 189 -11.16 -8.51 0.51
C ASN A 189 -12.03 -7.52 -0.28
N GLU A 190 -13.30 -7.39 0.11
CA GLU A 190 -14.22 -6.39 -0.43
C GLU A 190 -14.22 -5.17 0.49
N ILE A 191 -13.68 -4.04 -0.01
CA ILE A 191 -13.63 -2.79 0.75
C ILE A 191 -15.07 -2.33 1.03
N ARG A 192 -15.40 -2.22 2.31
CA ARG A 192 -16.73 -1.78 2.75
C ARG A 192 -17.04 -0.35 2.32
N ARG A 193 -18.31 -0.06 2.13
CA ARG A 193 -18.78 1.32 2.04
C ARG A 193 -19.10 1.82 3.44
N GLY A 194 -18.62 3.02 3.78
CA GLY A 194 -18.93 3.64 5.07
C GLY A 194 -20.44 3.83 5.24
N ALA A 195 -20.94 3.43 6.40
CA ALA A 195 -22.34 3.68 6.76
C ALA A 195 -22.56 5.19 7.05
N MET A 196 -23.80 5.66 6.95
CA MET A 196 -24.14 7.05 7.28
C MET A 196 -23.74 7.41 8.71
N VAL A 197 -23.91 6.48 9.66
CA VAL A 197 -23.53 6.69 11.06
C VAL A 197 -22.01 6.91 11.20
N ASP A 198 -21.19 6.18 10.45
CA ASP A 198 -19.75 6.36 10.45
C ASP A 198 -19.33 7.68 9.79
N ALA A 199 -20.01 8.08 8.73
CA ALA A 199 -19.78 9.38 8.10
C ALA A 199 -20.09 10.54 9.07
N LEU A 200 -21.18 10.45 9.82
CA LEU A 200 -21.54 11.46 10.83
C LEU A 200 -20.55 11.46 12.00
N ARG A 201 -20.09 10.28 12.43
CA ARG A 201 -19.04 10.13 13.45
C ARG A 201 -17.73 10.73 12.97
N ALA A 202 -17.30 10.41 11.74
CA ALA A 202 -16.06 10.91 11.14
C ALA A 202 -16.05 12.43 11.01
N ALA A 203 -17.20 13.04 10.66
CA ALA A 203 -17.32 14.51 10.56
C ALA A 203 -17.08 15.23 11.90
N ARG A 204 -17.37 14.54 13.02
CA ARG A 204 -17.21 15.08 14.38
C ARG A 204 -15.92 14.60 15.05
N ALA A 205 -15.27 13.59 14.53
CA ALA A 205 -14.07 13.00 15.10
C ALA A 205 -12.91 13.99 15.09
N LYS A 206 -12.17 14.03 16.20
CA LYS A 206 -10.92 14.79 16.29
C LYS A 206 -9.78 13.94 15.72
N VAL A 207 -9.14 14.42 14.67
CA VAL A 207 -7.87 13.86 14.21
C VAL A 207 -6.77 14.30 15.17
N VAL A 208 -6.00 13.35 15.67
CA VAL A 208 -4.85 13.62 16.52
C VAL A 208 -3.69 14.02 15.62
N VAL A 209 -3.15 15.21 15.82
CA VAL A 209 -2.05 15.74 15.01
C VAL A 209 -0.79 15.79 15.86
N TRP A 210 0.27 15.16 15.38
CA TRP A 210 1.58 15.13 16.00
C TRP A 210 2.65 15.73 15.08
N SER A 211 3.45 16.66 15.64
CA SER A 211 4.73 17.07 15.08
C SER A 211 5.81 16.01 15.33
N ALA A 212 7.00 16.23 14.84
CA ALA A 212 8.16 15.38 15.16
C ALA A 212 8.41 15.33 16.67
N LYS A 213 8.27 16.47 17.35
CA LYS A 213 8.42 16.59 18.81
C LYS A 213 7.31 15.82 19.55
N ASP A 214 6.05 15.99 19.16
CA ASP A 214 4.91 15.33 19.81
C ASP A 214 4.98 13.80 19.66
N ALA A 215 5.46 13.33 18.51
CA ALA A 215 5.67 11.90 18.27
C ALA A 215 6.87 11.33 19.04
N GLY A 216 7.73 12.16 19.63
CA GLY A 216 8.91 11.71 20.35
C GLY A 216 10.09 11.36 19.43
N VAL A 217 10.24 12.07 18.31
CA VAL A 217 11.41 11.91 17.43
C VAL A 217 12.66 12.43 18.15
N GLU A 218 13.57 11.51 18.48
CA GLU A 218 14.80 11.83 19.21
C GLU A 218 15.88 12.43 18.29
N ASP A 219 15.95 11.92 17.06
CA ASP A 219 16.99 12.31 16.08
C ASP A 219 16.36 12.81 14.78
N ILE A 220 16.19 14.12 14.70
CA ILE A 220 15.64 14.79 13.50
C ILE A 220 16.51 14.58 12.27
N SER A 221 17.82 14.30 12.42
CA SER A 221 18.71 14.06 11.29
C SER A 221 18.34 12.77 10.51
N LYS A 222 17.59 11.86 11.12
CA LYS A 222 17.05 10.64 10.50
C LYS A 222 15.71 10.85 9.80
N CYS A 223 15.20 12.08 9.78
CA CYS A 223 13.91 12.41 9.17
C CYS A 223 14.08 13.15 7.83
N GLY A 224 13.02 13.03 6.99
CA GLY A 224 12.91 13.78 5.75
C GLY A 224 14.09 13.60 4.82
N LEU A 225 14.37 14.63 4.04
CA LEU A 225 15.47 14.60 3.07
C LEU A 225 16.85 14.38 3.71
N LYS A 226 17.08 14.88 4.92
CA LYS A 226 18.37 14.70 5.62
C LYS A 226 18.60 13.26 6.04
N GLY A 227 17.55 12.55 6.43
CA GLY A 227 17.60 11.15 6.84
C GLY A 227 17.49 10.16 5.70
N SER A 228 17.40 10.64 4.46
CA SER A 228 17.18 9.85 3.26
C SER A 228 18.51 9.62 2.52
N PRO A 229 19.01 8.36 2.46
CA PRO A 229 20.16 8.04 1.63
C PRO A 229 19.87 8.10 0.13
N THR A 230 18.61 8.13 -0.28
CA THR A 230 18.17 8.23 -1.67
C THR A 230 17.41 9.53 -1.92
N ILE A 231 17.62 10.12 -3.11
CA ILE A 231 16.90 11.31 -3.56
C ILE A 231 16.40 11.13 -4.99
N VAL A 232 15.22 11.65 -5.28
CA VAL A 232 14.70 11.69 -6.65
C VAL A 232 15.46 12.72 -7.44
N LYS A 233 16.35 12.27 -8.34
CA LYS A 233 17.18 13.15 -9.18
C LYS A 233 16.40 13.74 -10.35
N ARG A 234 15.51 12.94 -10.97
CA ARG A 234 14.74 13.34 -12.15
C ARG A 234 13.46 12.53 -12.26
N VAL A 235 12.39 13.19 -12.67
CA VAL A 235 11.10 12.56 -13.03
C VAL A 235 10.87 12.84 -14.50
N PHE A 236 10.43 11.83 -15.24
CA PHE A 236 10.10 11.96 -16.68
C PHE A 236 8.97 11.00 -17.05
N ALA A 237 8.19 11.38 -18.06
CA ALA A 237 7.19 10.49 -18.62
C ALA A 237 7.89 9.40 -19.45
N PRO A 238 7.40 8.15 -19.44
CA PRO A 238 7.87 7.15 -20.38
C PRO A 238 7.69 7.65 -21.82
N PRO A 239 8.62 7.32 -22.73
CA PRO A 239 8.41 7.65 -24.12
C PRO A 239 7.11 7.00 -24.63
N PRO A 240 6.36 7.68 -25.51
CA PRO A 240 5.18 7.08 -26.11
C PRO A 240 5.59 5.80 -26.84
N ARG A 241 4.73 4.79 -26.79
CA ARG A 241 4.98 3.55 -27.56
C ARG A 241 5.10 3.91 -29.04
N ALA A 242 6.26 3.65 -29.61
CA ALA A 242 6.53 3.91 -31.04
C ALA A 242 5.76 2.91 -31.94
N GLU A 243 5.56 1.68 -31.45
CA GLU A 243 4.86 0.64 -32.17
C GLU A 243 3.35 0.78 -32.00
N LYS A 244 2.66 0.90 -33.11
CA LYS A 244 1.19 0.84 -33.15
C LYS A 244 0.76 -0.61 -33.33
N ALA A 245 -0.36 -0.98 -32.72
CA ALA A 245 -0.99 -2.27 -32.99
C ALA A 245 -1.26 -2.40 -34.48
N ALA A 246 -0.85 -3.52 -35.05
CA ALA A 246 -1.18 -3.87 -36.45
C ALA A 246 -2.48 -4.67 -36.45
N PHE A 247 -3.43 -4.24 -37.25
CA PHE A 247 -4.65 -5.02 -37.48
C PHE A 247 -4.40 -6.09 -38.51
N VAL A 248 -4.74 -7.33 -38.22
CA VAL A 248 -4.69 -8.45 -39.15
C VAL A 248 -6.00 -8.45 -39.93
N ASN A 249 -5.91 -8.30 -41.25
CA ASN A 249 -7.08 -8.48 -42.11
C ASN A 249 -7.26 -9.98 -42.36
N PRO A 250 -8.35 -10.60 -41.93
CA PRO A 250 -8.54 -12.05 -42.07
C PRO A 250 -8.78 -12.50 -43.51
N GLY A 251 -9.19 -11.59 -44.42
CA GLY A 251 -9.56 -11.97 -45.78
C GLY A 251 -10.68 -13.01 -45.76
N GLU A 252 -10.44 -14.16 -46.46
CA GLU A 252 -11.39 -15.29 -46.46
C GLU A 252 -11.16 -16.30 -45.31
N LEU A 253 -10.09 -16.12 -44.54
CA LEU A 253 -9.76 -17.02 -43.43
C LEU A 253 -10.59 -16.70 -42.18
N PRO A 254 -10.87 -17.67 -41.33
CA PRO A 254 -11.38 -17.43 -39.99
C PRO A 254 -10.42 -16.47 -39.24
N PRO A 255 -10.93 -15.51 -38.45
CA PRO A 255 -10.07 -14.52 -37.80
C PRO A 255 -8.95 -15.08 -36.92
N ALA A 256 -9.18 -16.22 -36.26
CA ALA A 256 -8.17 -16.90 -35.44
C ALA A 256 -7.04 -17.46 -36.33
N ASP A 257 -7.37 -18.09 -37.45
CA ASP A 257 -6.39 -18.68 -38.36
C ASP A 257 -5.53 -17.61 -39.03
N ALA A 258 -6.16 -16.50 -39.44
CA ALA A 258 -5.45 -15.36 -40.00
C ALA A 258 -4.47 -14.74 -38.98
N LEU A 259 -4.88 -14.63 -37.71
CA LEU A 259 -4.02 -14.15 -36.63
C LEU A 259 -2.83 -15.08 -36.40
N ILE A 260 -3.05 -16.40 -36.36
CA ILE A 260 -2.01 -17.41 -36.16
C ILE A 260 -1.02 -17.38 -37.33
N ALA A 261 -1.53 -17.34 -38.58
CA ALA A 261 -0.69 -17.24 -39.77
C ALA A 261 0.20 -15.99 -39.76
N GLU A 262 -0.35 -14.83 -39.43
CA GLU A 262 0.44 -13.59 -39.33
C GLU A 262 1.43 -13.63 -38.16
N LEU A 263 1.09 -14.27 -37.03
CA LEU A 263 1.97 -14.46 -35.89
C LEU A 263 3.19 -15.30 -36.28
N PHE A 264 3.00 -16.45 -36.94
CA PHE A 264 4.09 -17.31 -37.36
C PHE A 264 4.95 -16.67 -38.46
N LYS A 265 4.35 -15.87 -39.33
CA LYS A 265 5.09 -15.08 -40.30
C LYS A 265 6.04 -14.08 -39.67
N ARG A 266 5.60 -13.44 -38.56
CA ARG A 266 6.42 -12.48 -37.81
C ARG A 266 7.39 -13.12 -36.82
N GLN A 267 7.06 -14.30 -36.33
CA GLN A 267 7.81 -15.07 -35.34
C GLN A 267 8.00 -16.53 -35.80
N PRO A 268 8.84 -16.78 -36.83
CA PRO A 268 8.95 -18.13 -37.42
C PRO A 268 9.42 -19.21 -36.44
N LYS A 269 10.14 -18.84 -35.38
CA LYS A 269 10.59 -19.77 -34.35
C LYS A 269 9.47 -20.28 -33.46
N LEU A 270 8.40 -19.50 -33.30
CA LEU A 270 7.30 -19.81 -32.39
C LEU A 270 6.54 -21.06 -32.82
N GLU A 271 6.39 -21.28 -34.13
CA GLU A 271 5.75 -22.49 -34.65
C GLU A 271 6.51 -23.76 -34.25
N GLY A 272 7.83 -23.77 -34.38
CA GLY A 272 8.69 -24.87 -33.96
C GLY A 272 8.66 -25.11 -32.43
N GLU A 273 8.64 -24.05 -31.65
CA GLU A 273 8.55 -24.14 -30.18
C GLU A 273 7.22 -24.72 -29.72
N LEU A 274 6.09 -24.29 -30.32
CA LEU A 274 4.77 -24.82 -30.01
C LEU A 274 4.60 -26.29 -30.41
N VAL A 275 5.15 -26.68 -31.58
CA VAL A 275 5.15 -28.08 -31.99
C VAL A 275 6.00 -28.94 -31.05
N ALA A 276 7.15 -28.44 -30.59
CA ALA A 276 7.99 -29.15 -29.64
C ALA A 276 7.28 -29.34 -28.28
N LEU A 277 6.59 -28.31 -27.79
CA LEU A 277 5.79 -28.36 -26.54
C LEU A 277 4.61 -29.36 -26.68
N SER A 278 3.95 -29.43 -27.84
CA SER A 278 2.82 -30.35 -28.03
C SER A 278 3.22 -31.83 -28.11
N ARG A 279 4.50 -32.13 -28.37
CA ARG A 279 5.05 -33.49 -28.43
C ARG A 279 5.60 -33.99 -27.07
N GLY A 280 5.64 -33.10 -26.07
CA GLY A 280 6.13 -33.40 -24.73
C GLY A 280 5.03 -33.73 -23.71
N PHE A 281 3.79 -33.85 -24.16
CA PHE A 281 2.63 -34.31 -23.37
C PHE A 281 2.15 -35.66 -23.80
#